data_950db41de6ff3c148907edf092ad8d07
#
_entry.id   950db41de6ff3c148907edf092ad8d07
#
_cell.length_a   1.000
_cell.length_b   1.000
_cell.length_c   1.000
_cell.angle_alpha   90.00
_cell.angle_beta   90.00
_cell.angle_gamma   90.00
#
_symmetry.space_group_name_H-M   'P 1'
#
loop_
_entity.id
_entity.type
_entity.pdbx_description
1 polymer ?
#
loop_
_entity_poly.entity_id
_entity_poly.type
_entity_poly.pdbx_seq_one_letter_code
_entity_poly.pdbx_strand_id
1 'polypeptide(L)'
;MKNAHHNLGVRAAAALSLGLALAFNLAYGEPHPLASGAAPAETPAWRNAQGDGRGAYAVALLGDTHFDAEPESVYHSHYAESHRWRAKAQHEEFRRNGEMWAPGGRLRSLLAASAALAAADPATRFVLQLGDLVQGDCWDDGDHRRMLDDGLAAVRGPFPAGLPFLAVLGNHDYRGAASARNITLPWFNDLLSREIGAPAAFPVISFRVDDDRWIFCDYETADLLALAREIESDPGARYVFLVTHGPFTAYDSPYWRWRLSGWKKRGGSGLGATELFEAVSRRRAIVLSGHTHETAFYRNENPFGGYTELTVNSVWEADDLATAKPVNDSPAQYGLRRRHKIPAEDLEEFDADIARFKAGLTEYYLGLGAGHYRLEVSDDRVLARFYPGAATEPARTFDLTPGKAAPANPQF
;
A
#
# COMPACT_ATOMS: atom_id res chain seq x y z
N MET A 1 -49.95 -10.45 34.47
CA MET A 1 -50.10 -9.61 33.30
C MET A 1 -48.89 -8.64 33.21
N LYS A 2 -47.73 -9.12 32.80
CA LYS A 2 -46.53 -8.35 32.45
C LYS A 2 -45.65 -9.30 31.66
N ASN A 3 -45.67 -9.26 30.33
CA ASN A 3 -44.67 -9.78 29.40
C ASN A 3 -45.24 -9.83 27.98
N ALA A 4 -45.53 -8.69 27.38
CA ALA A 4 -45.98 -8.62 25.99
C ALA A 4 -45.38 -7.42 25.18
N HIS A 5 -44.36 -6.73 25.67
CA HIS A 5 -43.84 -5.55 24.98
C HIS A 5 -42.37 -5.62 24.52
N HIS A 6 -41.70 -6.79 24.56
CA HIS A 6 -40.28 -6.88 24.22
C HIS A 6 -39.97 -7.46 22.84
N ASN A 7 -40.95 -7.87 22.03
CA ASN A 7 -40.69 -8.57 20.77
C ASN A 7 -40.96 -7.76 19.49
N LEU A 8 -41.36 -6.49 19.59
CA LEU A 8 -41.61 -5.63 18.41
C LEU A 8 -40.39 -4.76 18.00
N GLY A 9 -39.46 -4.53 18.92
CA GLY A 9 -38.26 -3.71 18.63
C GLY A 9 -37.19 -4.41 17.80
N VAL A 10 -37.08 -5.73 17.90
CA VAL A 10 -36.00 -6.48 17.23
C VAL A 10 -36.31 -6.76 15.74
N ARG A 11 -37.59 -6.80 15.36
CA ARG A 11 -37.97 -7.02 13.95
C ARG A 11 -37.90 -5.78 13.07
N ALA A 12 -37.99 -4.60 13.66
CA ALA A 12 -37.85 -3.33 12.93
C ALA A 12 -36.40 -2.97 12.64
N ALA A 13 -35.46 -3.35 13.50
CA ALA A 13 -34.03 -3.09 13.29
C ALA A 13 -33.43 -4.01 12.21
N ALA A 14 -33.94 -5.25 12.06
CA ALA A 14 -33.47 -6.17 11.03
C ALA A 14 -33.96 -5.80 9.61
N ALA A 15 -35.11 -5.17 9.49
CA ALA A 15 -35.65 -4.72 8.20
C ALA A 15 -34.97 -3.45 7.69
N LEU A 16 -34.50 -2.56 8.59
CA LEU A 16 -33.73 -1.37 8.19
C LEU A 16 -32.30 -1.70 7.76
N SER A 17 -31.68 -2.70 8.37
CA SER A 17 -30.33 -3.13 7.99
C SER A 17 -30.28 -3.85 6.63
N LEU A 18 -31.34 -4.58 6.26
CA LEU A 18 -31.43 -5.21 4.93
C LEU A 18 -31.71 -4.17 3.83
N GLY A 19 -32.50 -3.15 4.11
CA GLY A 19 -32.79 -2.05 3.17
C GLY A 19 -31.59 -1.18 2.87
N LEU A 20 -30.71 -0.91 3.84
CA LEU A 20 -29.46 -0.18 3.62
C LEU A 20 -28.43 -1.01 2.87
N ALA A 21 -28.34 -2.32 3.09
CA ALA A 21 -27.42 -3.19 2.38
C ALA A 21 -27.79 -3.35 0.90
N LEU A 22 -29.08 -3.35 0.56
CA LEU A 22 -29.52 -3.38 -0.84
C LEU A 22 -29.36 -2.02 -1.54
N ALA A 23 -29.50 -0.91 -0.84
CA ALA A 23 -29.28 0.44 -1.39
C ALA A 23 -27.80 0.71 -1.68
N PHE A 24 -26.87 0.12 -0.91
CA PHE A 24 -25.44 0.24 -1.14
C PHE A 24 -24.96 -0.58 -2.34
N ASN A 25 -25.58 -1.74 -2.63
CA ASN A 25 -25.21 -2.55 -3.81
C ASN A 25 -25.76 -2.02 -5.14
N LEU A 26 -26.74 -1.13 -5.12
CA LEU A 26 -27.29 -0.49 -6.34
C LEU A 26 -26.55 0.80 -6.73
N ALA A 27 -25.65 1.31 -5.89
CA ALA A 27 -24.83 2.48 -6.19
C ALA A 27 -23.49 2.14 -6.88
N TYR A 28 -23.12 0.87 -6.95
CA TYR A 28 -22.02 0.43 -7.80
C TYR A 28 -22.59 0.13 -9.18
N GLY A 29 -22.48 1.13 -10.07
CA GLY A 29 -22.84 0.98 -11.48
C GLY A 29 -22.22 -0.29 -12.04
N GLU A 30 -22.97 -0.96 -12.93
CA GLU A 30 -22.47 -2.07 -13.74
C GLU A 30 -21.09 -1.75 -14.28
N PRO A 31 -20.15 -2.71 -14.35
CA PRO A 31 -18.85 -2.47 -14.93
C PRO A 31 -19.06 -1.90 -16.34
N HIS A 32 -18.64 -0.66 -16.57
CA HIS A 32 -18.69 -0.06 -17.89
C HIS A 32 -18.01 -1.03 -18.87
N PRO A 33 -18.67 -1.39 -19.97
CA PRO A 33 -18.04 -2.20 -21.00
C PRO A 33 -16.78 -1.44 -21.44
N LEU A 34 -15.65 -2.10 -21.36
CA LEU A 34 -14.38 -1.60 -21.85
C LEU A 34 -14.61 -1.07 -23.27
N ALA A 35 -14.32 0.19 -23.50
CA ALA A 35 -14.40 0.78 -24.82
C ALA A 35 -13.48 -0.01 -25.76
N SER A 36 -14.06 -0.92 -26.52
CA SER A 36 -13.39 -1.67 -27.56
C SER A 36 -13.14 -0.72 -28.74
N GLY A 37 -11.88 -0.35 -28.97
CA GLY A 37 -11.57 0.33 -30.23
C GLY A 37 -10.34 1.24 -30.26
N ALA A 38 -9.61 1.45 -29.20
CA ALA A 38 -8.28 2.08 -29.31
C ALA A 38 -7.27 1.00 -29.72
N ALA A 39 -6.52 1.24 -30.81
CA ALA A 39 -5.34 0.44 -31.12
C ALA A 39 -4.46 0.35 -29.85
N PRO A 40 -3.86 -0.81 -29.56
CA PRO A 40 -3.00 -0.92 -28.39
C PRO A 40 -1.95 0.16 -28.45
N ALA A 41 -1.94 1.05 -27.47
CA ALA A 41 -0.88 2.04 -27.34
C ALA A 41 0.46 1.29 -27.28
N GLU A 42 1.47 1.78 -28.01
CA GLU A 42 2.79 1.17 -27.97
C GLU A 42 3.26 1.10 -26.51
N THR A 43 3.73 -0.08 -26.10
CA THR A 43 4.25 -0.25 -24.75
C THR A 43 5.39 0.73 -24.53
N PRO A 44 5.31 1.61 -23.51
CA PRO A 44 6.36 2.60 -23.26
C PRO A 44 7.73 1.93 -23.12
N ALA A 45 8.78 2.56 -23.66
CA ALA A 45 10.14 2.02 -23.68
C ALA A 45 10.67 1.64 -22.29
N TRP A 46 10.25 2.34 -21.24
CA TRP A 46 10.65 2.03 -19.88
C TRP A 46 10.15 0.66 -19.36
N ARG A 47 9.09 0.10 -19.96
CA ARG A 47 8.56 -1.22 -19.62
C ARG A 47 9.31 -2.37 -20.30
N ASN A 48 10.00 -2.10 -21.40
CA ASN A 48 10.75 -3.12 -22.14
C ASN A 48 11.96 -2.47 -22.83
N ALA A 49 12.99 -2.17 -22.05
CA ALA A 49 14.14 -1.41 -22.57
C ALA A 49 15.13 -2.26 -23.35
N GLN A 50 15.11 -3.58 -23.24
CA GLN A 50 16.12 -4.44 -23.86
C GLN A 50 15.59 -5.32 -25.01
N GLY A 51 14.29 -5.28 -25.30
CA GLY A 51 13.70 -6.01 -26.43
C GLY A 51 13.68 -7.54 -26.30
N ASP A 52 14.54 -8.12 -25.47
CA ASP A 52 14.62 -9.55 -25.18
C ASP A 52 13.92 -9.96 -23.88
N GLY A 53 13.30 -8.99 -23.19
CA GLY A 53 12.50 -9.20 -21.97
C GLY A 53 13.33 -9.49 -20.71
N ARG A 54 14.66 -9.55 -20.80
CA ARG A 54 15.54 -9.83 -19.66
C ARG A 54 16.42 -8.65 -19.36
N GLY A 55 16.37 -8.17 -18.14
CA GLY A 55 17.20 -7.05 -17.74
C GLY A 55 17.20 -6.80 -16.24
N ALA A 56 18.34 -6.32 -15.77
CA ALA A 56 18.42 -5.72 -14.46
C ALA A 56 17.86 -4.29 -14.52
N TYR A 57 17.06 -3.92 -13.54
CA TYR A 57 16.55 -2.56 -13.38
C TYR A 57 16.42 -2.18 -11.91
N ALA A 58 16.24 -0.90 -11.68
CA ALA A 58 15.99 -0.37 -10.35
C ALA A 58 14.69 0.44 -10.30
N VAL A 59 14.14 0.54 -9.11
CA VAL A 59 12.95 1.34 -8.79
C VAL A 59 13.27 2.23 -7.59
N ALA A 60 13.01 3.53 -7.71
CA ALA A 60 13.01 4.41 -6.55
C ALA A 60 11.70 4.17 -5.78
N LEU A 61 11.80 3.67 -4.54
CA LEU A 61 10.66 3.22 -3.77
C LEU A 61 10.43 4.14 -2.57
N LEU A 62 9.20 4.63 -2.43
CA LEU A 62 8.74 5.53 -1.39
C LEU A 62 7.55 4.92 -0.65
N GLY A 63 7.51 5.07 0.66
CA GLY A 63 6.32 4.82 1.47
C GLY A 63 5.37 6.00 1.47
N ASP A 64 4.56 6.07 2.50
CA ASP A 64 3.62 7.14 2.76
C ASP A 64 4.32 8.50 2.72
N THR A 65 3.72 9.48 2.08
CA THR A 65 4.28 10.84 1.98
C THR A 65 3.41 11.89 2.67
N HIS A 66 2.12 11.62 2.83
CA HIS A 66 1.17 12.50 3.53
C HIS A 66 1.39 13.97 3.16
N PHE A 67 1.43 14.27 1.84
CA PHE A 67 1.62 15.65 1.41
C PHE A 67 0.59 16.57 2.06
N ASP A 68 1.09 17.65 2.62
CA ASP A 68 0.31 18.74 3.16
C ASP A 68 1.07 20.06 2.99
N ALA A 69 0.40 21.19 3.00
CA ALA A 69 1.02 22.48 2.83
C ALA A 69 0.85 23.35 4.06
N GLU A 70 1.89 24.12 4.36
CA GLU A 70 1.77 25.22 5.31
C GLU A 70 1.26 26.50 4.62
N PRO A 71 0.42 27.28 5.28
CA PRO A 71 -0.23 26.99 6.56
C PRO A 71 -1.30 25.89 6.45
N GLU A 72 -1.58 25.17 7.53
CA GLU A 72 -2.57 24.08 7.60
C GLU A 72 -3.96 24.45 7.08
N SER A 73 -4.29 25.76 7.03
CA SER A 73 -5.54 26.27 6.51
C SER A 73 -5.70 26.17 4.99
N VAL A 74 -4.64 25.86 4.24
CA VAL A 74 -4.71 25.81 2.75
C VAL A 74 -5.73 24.79 2.26
N TYR A 75 -5.78 23.61 2.87
CA TYR A 75 -6.72 22.53 2.49
C TYR A 75 -7.74 22.22 3.59
N HIS A 76 -7.52 22.67 4.83
CA HIS A 76 -8.26 22.24 6.02
C HIS A 76 -9.05 23.39 6.68
N SER A 77 -9.28 24.51 5.99
CA SER A 77 -9.84 25.75 6.56
C SER A 77 -11.15 25.56 7.35
N HIS A 78 -11.96 24.58 6.99
CA HIS A 78 -13.24 24.30 7.63
C HIS A 78 -13.29 22.98 8.41
N TYR A 79 -12.16 22.25 8.49
CA TYR A 79 -12.14 20.94 9.12
C TYR A 79 -12.53 20.98 10.60
N ALA A 80 -12.05 21.98 11.34
CA ALA A 80 -12.32 22.13 12.77
C ALA A 80 -13.79 22.37 13.11
N GLU A 81 -14.56 23.00 12.19
CA GLU A 81 -15.98 23.29 12.40
C GLU A 81 -16.83 22.01 12.33
N SER A 82 -16.47 21.07 11.46
CA SER A 82 -17.22 19.83 11.24
C SER A 82 -16.80 18.68 12.16
N HIS A 83 -15.56 18.67 12.66
CA HIS A 83 -14.96 17.54 13.39
C HIS A 83 -14.40 17.94 14.76
N ARG A 84 -15.11 18.79 15.51
CA ARG A 84 -14.67 19.35 16.81
C ARG A 84 -14.08 18.34 17.80
N TRP A 85 -14.58 17.13 17.81
CA TRP A 85 -14.13 16.08 18.74
C TRP A 85 -12.78 15.43 18.37
N ARG A 86 -12.35 15.54 17.11
CA ARG A 86 -11.04 15.09 16.62
C ARG A 86 -10.07 16.23 16.35
N ALA A 87 -10.57 17.47 16.37
CA ALA A 87 -9.86 18.63 15.86
C ALA A 87 -8.42 18.77 16.41
N LYS A 88 -8.21 18.58 17.72
CA LYS A 88 -6.88 18.79 18.30
C LYS A 88 -5.83 17.80 17.80
N ALA A 89 -6.16 16.51 17.76
CA ALA A 89 -5.22 15.48 17.29
C ALA A 89 -4.95 15.65 15.80
N GLN A 90 -5.96 15.99 15.04
CA GLN A 90 -5.86 16.17 13.59
C GLN A 90 -5.07 17.43 13.22
N HIS A 91 -5.26 18.54 13.93
CA HIS A 91 -4.44 19.74 13.75
C HIS A 91 -2.96 19.50 14.04
N GLU A 92 -2.64 18.71 15.04
CA GLU A 92 -1.27 18.33 15.34
C GLU A 92 -0.65 17.50 14.19
N GLU A 93 -1.45 16.62 13.59
CA GLU A 93 -1.04 15.83 12.42
C GLU A 93 -0.82 16.74 11.20
N PHE A 94 -1.75 17.64 10.89
CA PHE A 94 -1.59 18.59 9.78
C PHE A 94 -0.37 19.48 9.95
N ARG A 95 -0.18 20.05 11.14
CA ARG A 95 0.98 20.88 11.44
C ARG A 95 2.29 20.11 11.23
N ARG A 96 2.39 18.90 11.73
CA ARG A 96 3.57 18.04 11.58
C ARG A 96 3.85 17.71 10.11
N ASN A 97 2.81 17.41 9.35
CA ASN A 97 2.95 17.15 7.91
C ASN A 97 3.43 18.41 7.19
N GLY A 98 2.81 19.56 7.45
CA GLY A 98 3.23 20.84 6.88
C GLY A 98 4.71 21.15 7.18
N GLU A 99 5.17 20.94 8.42
CA GLU A 99 6.58 21.12 8.81
C GLU A 99 7.51 20.20 8.01
N MET A 100 7.12 18.95 7.76
CA MET A 100 7.92 18.02 6.95
C MET A 100 8.02 18.46 5.48
N TRP A 101 6.99 19.14 4.97
CA TRP A 101 6.91 19.60 3.59
C TRP A 101 7.38 21.05 3.40
N ALA A 102 7.63 21.80 4.48
CA ALA A 102 8.16 23.15 4.42
C ALA A 102 9.51 23.22 3.67
N PRO A 103 9.94 24.40 3.19
CA PRO A 103 11.29 24.59 2.63
C PRO A 103 12.35 24.13 3.62
N GLY A 104 13.22 23.21 3.20
CA GLY A 104 14.21 22.56 4.09
C GLY A 104 13.63 21.48 5.00
N GLY A 105 12.35 21.21 4.89
CA GLY A 105 11.69 20.14 5.61
C GLY A 105 12.21 18.76 5.22
N ARG A 106 11.96 17.84 6.05
CA ARG A 106 12.56 16.50 6.03
C ARG A 106 12.18 15.66 4.84
N LEU A 107 10.90 15.65 4.45
CA LEU A 107 10.43 14.91 3.27
C LEU A 107 11.02 15.49 1.98
N ARG A 108 11.12 16.81 1.87
CA ARG A 108 11.78 17.43 0.71
C ARG A 108 13.23 17.01 0.58
N SER A 109 13.96 16.94 1.71
CA SER A 109 15.36 16.49 1.72
C SER A 109 15.49 15.02 1.37
N LEU A 110 14.61 14.17 1.89
CA LEU A 110 14.53 12.75 1.57
C LEU A 110 14.26 12.52 0.08
N LEU A 111 13.27 13.22 -0.46
CA LEU A 111 12.91 13.12 -1.89
C LEU A 111 14.05 13.59 -2.79
N ALA A 112 14.74 14.69 -2.42
CA ALA A 112 15.90 15.16 -3.16
C ALA A 112 17.03 14.11 -3.20
N ALA A 113 17.30 13.44 -2.07
CA ALA A 113 18.30 12.37 -2.01
C ALA A 113 17.88 11.15 -2.85
N SER A 114 16.62 10.72 -2.74
CA SER A 114 16.08 9.63 -3.55
C SER A 114 16.17 9.95 -5.06
N ALA A 115 15.81 11.16 -5.44
CA ALA A 115 15.85 11.63 -6.82
C ALA A 115 17.29 11.71 -7.35
N ALA A 116 18.26 12.14 -6.53
CA ALA A 116 19.68 12.17 -6.90
C ALA A 116 20.21 10.75 -7.18
N LEU A 117 19.84 9.75 -6.35
CA LEU A 117 20.20 8.36 -6.59
C LEU A 117 19.55 7.82 -7.88
N ALA A 118 18.26 8.15 -8.10
CA ALA A 118 17.55 7.74 -9.31
C ALA A 118 18.16 8.35 -10.58
N ALA A 119 18.57 9.62 -10.52
CA ALA A 119 19.21 10.32 -11.65
C ALA A 119 20.62 9.80 -11.94
N ALA A 120 21.34 9.36 -10.92
CA ALA A 120 22.70 8.83 -11.07
C ALA A 120 22.74 7.42 -11.67
N ASP A 121 21.61 6.69 -11.66
CA ASP A 121 21.55 5.32 -12.16
C ASP A 121 20.59 5.16 -13.34
N PRO A 122 21.12 4.97 -14.56
CA PRO A 122 20.31 4.78 -15.77
C PRO A 122 19.46 3.50 -15.72
N ALA A 123 19.73 2.56 -14.82
CA ALA A 123 18.88 1.39 -14.63
C ALA A 123 17.58 1.70 -13.89
N THR A 124 17.42 2.89 -13.30
CA THR A 124 16.18 3.29 -12.65
C THR A 124 15.07 3.48 -13.69
N ARG A 125 14.01 2.66 -13.60
CA ARG A 125 12.92 2.61 -14.59
C ARG A 125 11.72 3.48 -14.22
N PHE A 126 11.41 3.58 -12.93
CA PHE A 126 10.28 4.36 -12.42
C PHE A 126 10.42 4.66 -10.94
N VAL A 127 9.60 5.58 -10.48
CA VAL A 127 9.36 5.84 -9.05
C VAL A 127 8.08 5.11 -8.65
N LEU A 128 8.11 4.41 -7.54
CA LEU A 128 6.94 3.74 -6.95
C LEU A 128 6.65 4.31 -5.56
N GLN A 129 5.44 4.83 -5.37
CA GLN A 129 4.93 5.34 -4.11
C GLN A 129 3.81 4.43 -3.60
N LEU A 130 3.88 4.02 -2.33
CA LEU A 130 3.04 2.94 -1.77
C LEU A 130 1.77 3.43 -1.06
N GLY A 131 1.13 4.50 -1.58
CA GLY A 131 -0.13 5.02 -1.05
C GLY A 131 0.05 6.08 0.03
N ASP A 132 -1.05 6.72 0.43
CA ASP A 132 -1.05 7.91 1.26
C ASP A 132 -0.12 8.99 0.68
N LEU A 133 -0.36 9.28 -0.60
CA LEU A 133 0.34 10.35 -1.33
C LEU A 133 0.08 11.69 -0.66
N VAL A 134 -1.17 11.92 -0.27
CA VAL A 134 -1.61 13.14 0.40
C VAL A 134 -2.18 12.85 1.79
N GLN A 135 -2.24 13.88 2.63
CA GLN A 135 -2.88 13.78 3.95
C GLN A 135 -4.40 13.58 3.83
N GLY A 136 -5.03 14.10 2.80
CA GLY A 136 -6.48 14.11 2.69
C GLY A 136 -7.14 14.99 3.73
N ASP A 137 -8.32 14.59 4.23
CA ASP A 137 -9.12 15.34 5.22
C ASP A 137 -9.50 16.75 4.76
N CYS A 138 -9.57 16.98 3.44
CA CYS A 138 -10.01 18.23 2.86
C CYS A 138 -11.51 18.46 3.12
N TRP A 139 -11.90 19.74 3.22
CA TRP A 139 -13.29 20.10 3.45
C TRP A 139 -14.18 19.88 2.23
N ASP A 140 -13.69 20.28 1.06
CA ASP A 140 -14.45 20.19 -0.18
C ASP A 140 -13.69 19.49 -1.30
N ASP A 141 -14.39 19.26 -2.39
CA ASP A 141 -13.91 18.53 -3.56
C ASP A 141 -12.82 19.30 -4.32
N GLY A 142 -12.90 20.63 -4.34
CA GLY A 142 -11.92 21.48 -4.99
C GLY A 142 -10.57 21.44 -4.27
N ASP A 143 -10.61 21.58 -2.94
CA ASP A 143 -9.43 21.46 -2.09
C ASP A 143 -8.81 20.06 -2.18
N HIS A 144 -9.65 19.02 -2.18
CA HIS A 144 -9.17 17.65 -2.30
C HIS A 144 -8.45 17.41 -3.64
N ARG A 145 -9.06 17.84 -4.74
CA ARG A 145 -8.44 17.74 -6.06
C ARG A 145 -7.12 18.51 -6.15
N ARG A 146 -7.10 19.73 -5.63
CA ARG A 146 -5.90 20.57 -5.59
C ARG A 146 -4.80 19.90 -4.76
N MET A 147 -5.13 19.30 -3.59
CA MET A 147 -4.15 18.60 -2.77
C MET A 147 -3.52 17.40 -3.50
N LEU A 148 -4.31 16.64 -4.27
CA LEU A 148 -3.79 15.55 -5.11
C LEU A 148 -2.82 16.06 -6.19
N ASP A 149 -3.19 17.14 -6.89
CA ASP A 149 -2.36 17.73 -7.94
C ASP A 149 -1.06 18.33 -7.37
N ASP A 150 -1.14 19.07 -6.27
CA ASP A 150 0.00 19.67 -5.58
C ASP A 150 0.90 18.60 -4.93
N GLY A 151 0.30 17.56 -4.35
CA GLY A 151 1.00 16.42 -3.78
C GLY A 151 1.82 15.66 -4.82
N LEU A 152 1.20 15.36 -5.96
CA LEU A 152 1.91 14.75 -7.08
C LEU A 152 3.07 15.63 -7.55
N ALA A 153 2.82 16.92 -7.73
CA ALA A 153 3.86 17.86 -8.16
C ALA A 153 5.02 17.92 -7.15
N ALA A 154 4.73 17.93 -5.85
CA ALA A 154 5.73 17.99 -4.80
C ALA A 154 6.56 16.70 -4.68
N VAL A 155 5.92 15.53 -4.79
CA VAL A 155 6.61 14.23 -4.67
C VAL A 155 7.38 13.88 -5.95
N ARG A 156 6.78 14.10 -7.13
CA ARG A 156 7.39 13.81 -8.43
C ARG A 156 8.45 14.83 -8.83
N GLY A 157 8.26 16.10 -8.47
CA GLY A 157 9.06 17.23 -8.98
C GLY A 157 10.58 17.10 -8.84
N PRO A 158 11.12 16.53 -7.76
CA PRO A 158 12.56 16.30 -7.61
C PRO A 158 13.15 15.28 -8.59
N PHE A 159 12.35 14.33 -9.09
CA PHE A 159 12.82 13.25 -9.96
C PHE A 159 13.00 13.70 -11.41
N PRO A 160 13.85 13.00 -12.21
CA PRO A 160 14.02 13.30 -13.63
C PRO A 160 12.68 13.35 -14.37
N ALA A 161 12.48 14.36 -15.20
CA ALA A 161 11.21 14.64 -15.88
C ALA A 161 10.66 13.47 -16.74
N GLY A 162 11.53 12.62 -17.28
CA GLY A 162 11.16 11.46 -18.08
C GLY A 162 10.94 10.17 -17.27
N LEU A 163 11.18 10.19 -15.95
CA LEU A 163 11.02 9.02 -15.11
C LEU A 163 9.54 8.84 -14.74
N PRO A 164 8.89 7.72 -15.09
CA PRO A 164 7.51 7.45 -14.75
C PRO A 164 7.29 7.44 -13.24
N PHE A 165 6.13 7.91 -12.80
CA PHE A 165 5.70 7.92 -11.41
C PHE A 165 4.46 7.07 -11.24
N LEU A 166 4.60 5.97 -10.51
CA LEU A 166 3.53 5.03 -10.21
C LEU A 166 3.17 5.11 -8.73
N ALA A 167 1.89 5.04 -8.41
CA ALA A 167 1.41 5.06 -7.03
C ALA A 167 0.23 4.12 -6.84
N VAL A 168 0.10 3.53 -5.66
CA VAL A 168 -1.13 2.85 -5.23
C VAL A 168 -1.95 3.77 -4.32
N LEU A 169 -3.21 3.43 -4.14
CA LEU A 169 -4.13 4.16 -3.29
C LEU A 169 -3.91 3.82 -1.81
N GLY A 170 -3.80 4.84 -0.97
CA GLY A 170 -3.82 4.71 0.47
C GLY A 170 -5.15 5.21 1.08
N ASN A 171 -5.34 4.96 2.37
CA ASN A 171 -6.58 5.38 3.04
C ASN A 171 -6.68 6.90 3.23
N HIS A 172 -5.58 7.61 3.32
CA HIS A 172 -5.57 9.07 3.41
C HIS A 172 -5.96 9.72 2.08
N ASP A 173 -5.62 9.12 0.97
CA ASP A 173 -6.01 9.62 -0.36
C ASP A 173 -7.53 9.69 -0.55
N TYR A 174 -8.29 8.95 0.25
CA TYR A 174 -9.77 8.94 0.24
C TYR A 174 -10.41 9.77 1.36
N ARG A 175 -9.62 10.30 2.29
CA ARG A 175 -10.14 11.01 3.45
C ARG A 175 -10.56 12.43 3.08
N GLY A 176 -11.70 12.88 3.62
CA GLY A 176 -12.19 14.24 3.40
C GLY A 176 -13.70 14.30 3.20
N ALA A 177 -14.15 15.08 2.23
CA ALA A 177 -15.56 15.18 1.86
C ALA A 177 -16.12 13.81 1.44
N ALA A 178 -17.45 13.64 1.55
CA ALA A 178 -18.10 12.36 1.21
C ALA A 178 -17.86 11.93 -0.25
N SER A 179 -17.53 12.85 -1.14
CA SER A 179 -17.20 12.67 -2.55
C SER A 179 -15.71 12.45 -2.82
N ALA A 180 -14.83 12.55 -1.84
CA ALA A 180 -13.36 12.41 -2.02
C ALA A 180 -13.00 11.15 -2.84
N ARG A 181 -13.62 10.01 -2.55
CA ARG A 181 -13.41 8.78 -3.32
C ARG A 181 -13.75 8.90 -4.80
N ASN A 182 -14.82 9.63 -5.13
CA ASN A 182 -15.26 9.84 -6.51
C ASN A 182 -14.28 10.73 -7.31
N ILE A 183 -13.44 11.50 -6.61
CA ILE A 183 -12.38 12.31 -7.21
C ILE A 183 -11.09 11.51 -7.30
N THR A 184 -10.70 10.85 -6.21
CA THR A 184 -9.43 10.14 -6.09
C THR A 184 -9.31 8.99 -7.07
N LEU A 185 -10.33 8.13 -7.19
CA LEU A 185 -10.28 6.96 -8.08
C LEU A 185 -10.03 7.34 -9.55
N PRO A 186 -10.82 8.22 -10.18
CA PRO A 186 -10.54 8.65 -11.56
C PRO A 186 -9.17 9.32 -11.69
N TRP A 187 -8.76 10.12 -10.70
CA TRP A 187 -7.48 10.82 -10.74
C TRP A 187 -6.30 9.85 -10.77
N PHE A 188 -6.29 8.82 -9.89
CA PHE A 188 -5.26 7.79 -9.90
C PHE A 188 -5.32 6.91 -11.15
N ASN A 189 -6.51 6.56 -11.63
CA ASN A 189 -6.68 5.80 -12.87
C ASN A 189 -6.09 6.56 -14.07
N ASP A 190 -6.33 7.86 -14.16
CA ASP A 190 -5.77 8.72 -15.21
C ASP A 190 -4.26 8.84 -15.11
N LEU A 191 -3.73 9.02 -13.89
CA LEU A 191 -2.29 9.04 -13.66
C LEU A 191 -1.64 7.74 -14.13
N LEU A 192 -2.12 6.60 -13.64
CA LEU A 192 -1.52 5.30 -13.96
C LEU A 192 -1.71 4.92 -15.43
N SER A 193 -2.84 5.26 -16.04
CA SER A 193 -3.05 5.00 -17.48
C SER A 193 -2.02 5.74 -18.33
N ARG A 194 -1.71 6.99 -18.00
CA ARG A 194 -0.67 7.77 -18.71
C ARG A 194 0.72 7.19 -18.51
N GLU A 195 1.07 6.88 -17.26
CA GLU A 195 2.42 6.43 -16.93
C GLU A 195 2.69 5.00 -17.45
N ILE A 196 1.69 4.12 -17.38
CA ILE A 196 1.79 2.73 -17.87
C ILE A 196 1.66 2.66 -19.40
N GLY A 197 1.01 3.66 -20.02
CA GLY A 197 0.73 3.68 -21.46
C GLY A 197 -0.36 2.71 -21.87
N ALA A 198 -1.27 2.34 -20.96
CA ALA A 198 -2.40 1.46 -21.18
C ALA A 198 -3.52 1.81 -20.21
N PRO A 199 -4.78 1.52 -20.54
CA PRO A 199 -5.90 1.71 -19.63
C PRO A 199 -5.63 1.02 -18.28
N ALA A 200 -5.71 1.77 -17.21
CA ALA A 200 -5.53 1.30 -15.85
C ALA A 200 -6.71 1.73 -14.99
N ALA A 201 -7.29 0.82 -14.24
CA ALA A 201 -8.41 1.11 -13.35
C ALA A 201 -8.36 0.22 -12.10
N PHE A 202 -8.35 0.87 -10.93
CA PHE A 202 -8.55 0.16 -9.67
C PHE A 202 -9.94 -0.53 -9.63
N PRO A 203 -10.12 -1.64 -8.90
CA PRO A 203 -9.30 -2.03 -7.74
C PRO A 203 -8.07 -2.89 -8.04
N VAL A 204 -7.86 -3.40 -9.23
CA VAL A 204 -6.68 -4.22 -9.59
C VAL A 204 -6.16 -3.80 -10.96
N ILE A 205 -4.89 -3.44 -11.01
CA ILE A 205 -4.19 -3.04 -12.22
C ILE A 205 -2.98 -3.95 -12.37
N SER A 206 -2.78 -4.55 -13.54
CA SER A 206 -1.59 -5.37 -13.78
C SER A 206 -0.90 -5.01 -15.09
N PHE A 207 0.43 -5.05 -15.06
CA PHE A 207 1.27 -4.78 -16.23
C PHE A 207 2.60 -5.52 -16.09
N ARG A 208 3.38 -5.55 -17.15
CA ARG A 208 4.72 -6.11 -17.15
C ARG A 208 5.79 -5.02 -17.24
N VAL A 209 6.89 -5.27 -16.55
CA VAL A 209 8.18 -4.59 -16.74
C VAL A 209 9.19 -5.68 -17.03
N ASP A 210 9.69 -5.72 -18.27
CA ASP A 210 10.42 -6.88 -18.80
C ASP A 210 9.63 -8.19 -18.55
N ASP A 211 10.24 -9.21 -17.98
CA ASP A 211 9.58 -10.49 -17.65
C ASP A 211 8.86 -10.49 -16.29
N ASP A 212 8.90 -9.39 -15.56
CA ASP A 212 8.28 -9.30 -14.25
C ASP A 212 6.85 -8.78 -14.34
N ARG A 213 5.98 -9.36 -13.51
CA ARG A 213 4.60 -8.94 -13.39
C ARG A 213 4.40 -8.05 -12.17
N TRP A 214 3.84 -6.87 -12.40
CA TRP A 214 3.46 -5.92 -11.37
C TRP A 214 1.94 -5.86 -11.25
N ILE A 215 1.43 -6.08 -10.04
CA ILE A 215 -0.01 -6.09 -9.74
C ILE A 215 -0.24 -5.06 -8.63
N PHE A 216 -0.93 -3.99 -8.98
CA PHE A 216 -1.33 -2.93 -8.04
C PHE A 216 -2.76 -3.18 -7.60
N CYS A 217 -3.03 -3.09 -6.31
CA CYS A 217 -4.39 -3.24 -5.81
C CYS A 217 -4.77 -2.18 -4.77
N ASP A 218 -6.02 -1.75 -4.83
CA ASP A 218 -6.65 -0.99 -3.74
C ASP A 218 -7.00 -1.97 -2.62
N TYR A 219 -6.26 -1.93 -1.53
CA TYR A 219 -6.42 -2.86 -0.41
C TYR A 219 -7.79 -2.78 0.27
N GLU A 220 -8.52 -1.64 0.09
CA GLU A 220 -9.84 -1.45 0.66
C GLU A 220 -10.96 -2.09 -0.15
N THR A 221 -10.81 -2.21 -1.46
CA THR A 221 -11.92 -2.61 -2.35
C THR A 221 -11.61 -3.77 -3.27
N ALA A 222 -10.38 -4.28 -3.27
CA ALA A 222 -10.03 -5.43 -4.09
C ALA A 222 -10.87 -6.67 -3.72
N ASP A 223 -11.45 -7.31 -4.72
CA ASP A 223 -11.99 -8.66 -4.60
C ASP A 223 -10.82 -9.64 -4.47
N LEU A 224 -10.70 -10.28 -3.30
CA LEU A 224 -9.56 -11.13 -2.99
C LEU A 224 -9.50 -12.39 -3.86
N LEU A 225 -10.65 -12.92 -4.31
CA LEU A 225 -10.68 -14.06 -5.24
C LEU A 225 -10.24 -13.64 -6.65
N ALA A 226 -10.66 -12.45 -7.10
CA ALA A 226 -10.23 -11.91 -8.37
C ALA A 226 -8.72 -11.60 -8.34
N LEU A 227 -8.23 -11.03 -7.24
CA LEU A 227 -6.81 -10.76 -7.03
C LEU A 227 -5.98 -12.05 -7.00
N ALA A 228 -6.45 -13.11 -6.32
CA ALA A 228 -5.80 -14.41 -6.32
C ALA A 228 -5.66 -14.98 -7.74
N ARG A 229 -6.74 -14.92 -8.54
CA ARG A 229 -6.70 -15.34 -9.96
C ARG A 229 -5.73 -14.51 -10.79
N GLU A 230 -5.68 -13.20 -10.54
CA GLU A 230 -4.77 -12.30 -11.24
C GLU A 230 -3.30 -12.63 -10.93
N ILE A 231 -2.97 -12.94 -9.69
CA ILE A 231 -1.62 -13.36 -9.27
C ILE A 231 -1.21 -14.66 -9.98
N GLU A 232 -2.14 -15.58 -10.21
CA GLU A 232 -1.88 -16.87 -10.86
C GLU A 232 -1.96 -16.84 -12.38
N SER A 233 -2.53 -15.78 -12.97
CA SER A 233 -2.86 -15.72 -14.41
C SER A 233 -1.64 -15.74 -15.33
N ASP A 234 -0.42 -15.45 -14.84
CA ASP A 234 0.79 -15.38 -15.62
C ASP A 234 1.90 -16.30 -15.06
N PRO A 235 1.87 -17.61 -15.35
CA PRO A 235 2.85 -18.55 -14.84
C PRO A 235 4.26 -18.32 -15.39
N GLY A 236 4.41 -17.58 -16.50
CA GLY A 236 5.68 -17.28 -17.14
C GLY A 236 6.41 -16.05 -16.58
N ALA A 237 5.81 -15.31 -15.66
CA ALA A 237 6.48 -14.17 -15.05
C ALA A 237 7.69 -14.64 -14.20
N ARG A 238 8.83 -13.95 -14.38
CA ARG A 238 10.05 -14.18 -13.59
C ARG A 238 9.81 -13.90 -12.11
N TYR A 239 9.31 -12.69 -11.81
CA TYR A 239 8.84 -12.29 -10.48
C TYR A 239 7.40 -11.76 -10.55
N VAL A 240 6.67 -11.93 -9.47
CA VAL A 240 5.34 -11.34 -9.27
C VAL A 240 5.42 -10.35 -8.11
N PHE A 241 5.27 -9.08 -8.41
CA PHE A 241 5.19 -8.02 -7.42
C PHE A 241 3.73 -7.70 -7.13
N LEU A 242 3.31 -7.88 -5.89
CA LEU A 242 2.02 -7.42 -5.39
C LEU A 242 2.23 -6.10 -4.65
N VAL A 243 1.71 -5.02 -5.20
CA VAL A 243 1.86 -3.67 -4.67
C VAL A 243 0.53 -3.21 -4.10
N THR A 244 0.54 -2.85 -2.83
CA THR A 244 -0.66 -2.49 -2.07
C THR A 244 -0.29 -1.50 -0.97
N HIS A 245 -1.21 -0.65 -0.54
CA HIS A 245 -0.92 0.23 0.58
C HIS A 245 -0.98 -0.52 1.91
N GLY A 246 -2.09 -1.22 2.20
CA GLY A 246 -2.21 -2.01 3.43
C GLY A 246 -1.38 -3.30 3.35
N PRO A 247 -0.61 -3.65 4.40
CA PRO A 247 0.19 -4.87 4.42
C PRO A 247 -0.63 -6.14 4.15
N PHE A 248 0.02 -7.14 3.60
CA PHE A 248 -0.56 -8.48 3.44
C PHE A 248 -0.44 -9.29 4.73
N THR A 249 0.74 -9.28 5.35
CA THR A 249 1.00 -9.93 6.64
C THR A 249 0.34 -9.15 7.79
N ALA A 250 -0.23 -9.86 8.77
CA ALA A 250 -0.73 -9.20 9.97
C ALA A 250 0.40 -8.48 10.69
N TYR A 251 0.17 -7.25 11.10
CA TYR A 251 1.17 -6.43 11.77
C TYR A 251 0.78 -6.12 13.23
N ASP A 252 1.77 -5.87 14.05
CA ASP A 252 1.64 -5.70 15.48
C ASP A 252 1.09 -4.32 15.87
N SER A 253 -0.21 -4.11 15.69
CA SER A 253 -0.90 -2.84 15.94
C SER A 253 -2.36 -3.06 16.30
N PRO A 254 -3.01 -2.15 17.07
CA PRO A 254 -4.46 -2.11 17.23
C PRO A 254 -5.23 -2.03 15.91
N TYR A 255 -4.55 -1.60 14.85
CA TYR A 255 -5.09 -1.48 13.49
C TYR A 255 -4.76 -2.69 12.60
N TRP A 256 -4.30 -3.79 13.16
CA TRP A 256 -3.89 -5.02 12.48
C TRP A 256 -4.91 -5.57 11.45
N ARG A 257 -6.19 -5.23 11.62
CA ARG A 257 -7.24 -5.56 10.64
C ARG A 257 -7.20 -4.69 9.39
N TRP A 258 -6.45 -3.60 9.39
CA TRP A 258 -6.31 -2.70 8.25
C TRP A 258 -5.19 -3.21 7.33
N ARG A 259 -5.37 -4.42 6.85
CA ARG A 259 -4.48 -5.09 5.93
C ARG A 259 -5.26 -5.69 4.76
N LEU A 260 -4.56 -6.02 3.67
CA LEU A 260 -5.18 -6.51 2.43
C LEU A 260 -6.13 -7.71 2.67
N SER A 261 -5.74 -8.67 3.51
CA SER A 261 -6.53 -9.88 3.78
C SER A 261 -7.40 -9.82 5.05
N GLY A 262 -7.34 -8.72 5.80
CA GLY A 262 -7.98 -8.58 7.12
C GLY A 262 -9.23 -7.70 7.18
N TRP A 263 -9.69 -7.19 6.06
CA TRP A 263 -10.71 -6.15 5.98
C TRP A 263 -12.14 -6.59 6.31
N LYS A 264 -12.36 -7.22 7.45
CA LYS A 264 -13.70 -7.65 7.91
C LYS A 264 -14.62 -6.49 8.33
N LYS A 265 -14.09 -5.32 8.71
CA LYS A 265 -14.89 -4.24 9.35
C LYS A 265 -15.79 -3.45 8.43
N ARG A 266 -15.60 -3.50 7.10
CA ARG A 266 -16.45 -2.74 6.16
C ARG A 266 -17.46 -3.61 5.38
N GLY A 267 -17.85 -4.75 5.94
CA GLY A 267 -18.80 -5.65 5.31
C GLY A 267 -18.18 -6.62 4.31
N GLY A 268 -16.85 -6.61 4.18
CA GLY A 268 -16.12 -7.62 3.43
C GLY A 268 -16.24 -8.97 4.14
N SER A 269 -16.60 -10.00 3.39
CA SER A 269 -16.86 -11.35 3.93
C SER A 269 -15.60 -12.08 4.41
N GLY A 270 -14.40 -11.53 4.23
CA GLY A 270 -13.14 -12.28 4.35
C GLY A 270 -13.05 -13.43 3.33
N LEU A 271 -14.03 -13.51 2.44
CA LEU A 271 -14.08 -14.48 1.36
C LEU A 271 -12.88 -14.27 0.44
N GLY A 272 -12.15 -15.32 0.13
CA GLY A 272 -10.98 -15.25 -0.72
C GLY A 272 -9.66 -14.97 0.02
N ALA A 273 -9.67 -14.74 1.34
CA ALA A 273 -8.45 -14.49 2.10
C ALA A 273 -7.51 -15.71 2.12
N THR A 274 -8.07 -16.92 2.14
CA THR A 274 -7.29 -18.15 2.07
C THR A 274 -6.74 -18.37 0.66
N GLU A 275 -7.56 -18.21 -0.36
CA GLU A 275 -7.20 -18.34 -1.76
C GLU A 275 -6.12 -17.32 -2.14
N LEU A 276 -6.24 -16.07 -1.64
CA LEU A 276 -5.21 -15.06 -1.83
C LEU A 276 -3.90 -15.45 -1.15
N PHE A 277 -3.95 -15.93 0.10
CA PHE A 277 -2.76 -16.39 0.81
C PHE A 277 -2.06 -17.53 0.05
N GLU A 278 -2.83 -18.48 -0.44
CA GLU A 278 -2.30 -19.59 -1.24
C GLU A 278 -1.71 -19.12 -2.57
N ALA A 279 -2.39 -18.24 -3.30
CA ALA A 279 -1.92 -17.71 -4.58
C ALA A 279 -0.61 -16.93 -4.42
N VAL A 280 -0.55 -16.02 -3.42
CA VAL A 280 0.66 -15.26 -3.06
C VAL A 280 1.80 -16.21 -2.72
N SER A 281 1.52 -17.28 -1.97
CA SER A 281 2.53 -18.27 -1.55
C SER A 281 2.97 -19.16 -2.71
N ARG A 282 2.06 -19.69 -3.53
CA ARG A 282 2.39 -20.54 -4.70
C ARG A 282 3.23 -19.80 -5.73
N ARG A 283 2.90 -18.52 -5.96
CA ARG A 283 3.64 -17.67 -6.89
C ARG A 283 4.91 -17.08 -6.28
N ARG A 284 5.17 -17.32 -5.01
CA ARG A 284 6.30 -16.75 -4.25
C ARG A 284 6.38 -15.25 -4.46
N ALA A 285 5.23 -14.59 -4.36
CA ALA A 285 5.10 -13.17 -4.66
C ALA A 285 5.97 -12.32 -3.72
N ILE A 286 6.45 -11.20 -4.25
CA ILE A 286 7.10 -10.14 -3.51
C ILE A 286 6.02 -9.09 -3.23
N VAL A 287 5.69 -8.88 -1.96
CA VAL A 287 4.71 -7.88 -1.55
C VAL A 287 5.41 -6.60 -1.13
N LEU A 288 4.95 -5.48 -1.66
CA LEU A 288 5.43 -4.14 -1.31
C LEU A 288 4.26 -3.35 -0.73
N SER A 289 4.41 -2.81 0.48
CA SER A 289 3.35 -2.11 1.19
C SER A 289 3.85 -0.89 1.98
N GLY A 290 2.93 -0.01 2.40
CA GLY A 290 3.14 1.16 3.26
C GLY A 290 2.30 1.10 4.53
N HIS A 291 1.55 2.18 4.84
CA HIS A 291 0.47 2.25 5.84
C HIS A 291 0.88 2.23 7.32
N THR A 292 1.85 1.43 7.70
CA THR A 292 2.16 1.21 9.13
C THR A 292 3.09 2.27 9.71
N HIS A 293 3.69 3.10 8.85
CA HIS A 293 4.78 4.04 9.19
C HIS A 293 5.94 3.36 9.93
N GLU A 294 6.19 2.10 9.58
CA GLU A 294 7.28 1.28 10.08
C GLU A 294 7.95 0.57 8.92
N THR A 295 9.25 0.38 8.99
CA THR A 295 9.97 -0.49 8.05
C THR A 295 9.87 -1.91 8.57
N ALA A 296 9.15 -2.77 7.85
CA ALA A 296 9.04 -4.16 8.24
C ALA A 296 9.38 -5.10 7.07
N PHE A 297 10.09 -6.17 7.37
CA PHE A 297 10.39 -7.21 6.40
C PHE A 297 9.97 -8.56 6.94
N TYR A 298 9.34 -9.34 6.09
CA TYR A 298 8.86 -10.69 6.38
C TYR A 298 9.30 -11.64 5.26
N ARG A 299 9.89 -12.78 5.64
CA ARG A 299 10.02 -13.94 4.76
C ARG A 299 9.21 -15.07 5.36
N ASN A 300 8.26 -15.56 4.60
CA ASN A 300 7.38 -16.64 5.01
C ASN A 300 7.57 -17.84 4.08
N GLU A 301 7.84 -19.01 4.66
CA GLU A 301 7.88 -20.30 3.98
C GLU A 301 6.77 -21.17 4.58
N ASN A 302 5.88 -21.68 3.75
CA ASN A 302 4.70 -22.41 4.18
C ASN A 302 4.40 -23.58 3.22
N PRO A 303 3.43 -24.47 3.53
CA PRO A 303 3.15 -25.64 2.69
C PRO A 303 2.78 -25.34 1.23
N PHE A 304 2.34 -24.12 0.91
CA PHE A 304 1.99 -23.70 -0.44
C PHE A 304 3.18 -23.12 -1.21
N GLY A 305 4.29 -22.85 -0.54
CA GLY A 305 5.48 -22.20 -1.09
C GLY A 305 6.06 -21.19 -0.14
N GLY A 306 5.78 -19.92 -0.35
CA GLY A 306 6.24 -18.82 0.52
C GLY A 306 6.12 -17.48 -0.16
N TYR A 307 6.42 -16.41 0.55
CA TYR A 307 6.44 -15.05 0.01
C TYR A 307 7.43 -14.19 0.79
N THR A 308 7.79 -13.06 0.21
CA THR A 308 8.49 -12.00 0.94
C THR A 308 7.63 -10.74 0.95
N GLU A 309 7.65 -9.99 2.03
CA GLU A 309 6.99 -8.70 2.12
C GLU A 309 7.93 -7.65 2.70
N LEU A 310 7.96 -6.49 2.07
CA LEU A 310 8.60 -5.29 2.59
C LEU A 310 7.56 -4.19 2.76
N THR A 311 7.31 -3.80 4.00
CA THR A 311 6.58 -2.58 4.33
C THR A 311 7.58 -1.46 4.49
N VAL A 312 7.36 -0.34 3.81
CA VAL A 312 8.30 0.79 3.80
C VAL A 312 7.74 1.98 4.54
N ASN A 313 8.64 2.79 5.10
CA ASN A 313 8.31 4.00 5.84
C ASN A 313 9.12 5.19 5.30
N SER A 314 8.43 6.23 4.84
CA SER A 314 9.05 7.49 4.42
C SER A 314 8.61 8.69 5.25
N VAL A 315 7.62 8.52 6.14
CA VAL A 315 6.99 9.59 6.89
C VAL A 315 7.19 9.42 8.40
N TRP A 316 7.21 10.51 9.13
CA TRP A 316 7.35 10.62 10.60
C TRP A 316 8.61 9.95 11.18
N GLU A 317 8.70 9.83 12.50
CA GLU A 317 9.76 9.14 13.28
C GLU A 317 11.22 9.47 12.87
N ALA A 318 11.47 10.72 12.44
CA ALA A 318 12.75 11.06 11.83
C ALA A 318 13.86 11.38 12.80
N ASP A 319 13.52 11.80 13.98
CA ASP A 319 14.54 12.07 15.00
C ASP A 319 15.29 10.80 15.37
N ASP A 320 14.70 9.64 15.02
CA ASP A 320 15.34 8.33 15.08
C ASP A 320 16.11 7.93 13.82
N LEU A 321 16.48 8.85 12.95
CA LEU A 321 17.36 8.55 11.80
C LEU A 321 18.69 7.88 12.21
N ALA A 322 19.16 8.13 13.42
CA ALA A 322 20.28 7.40 14.00
C ALA A 322 19.96 5.92 14.27
N THR A 323 18.72 5.52 14.18
CA THR A 323 18.22 4.20 14.57
C THR A 323 17.56 3.48 13.39
N ALA A 324 18.29 3.29 12.29
CA ALA A 324 18.05 2.11 11.43
C ALA A 324 18.26 0.81 12.24
N LYS A 325 18.20 0.91 13.57
CA LYS A 325 18.31 -0.23 14.46
C LYS A 325 17.00 -0.98 14.49
N PRO A 326 17.03 -2.31 14.42
CA PRO A 326 15.83 -3.09 14.59
C PRO A 326 15.23 -2.83 15.97
N VAL A 327 13.92 -2.63 16.02
CA VAL A 327 13.14 -2.76 17.26
C VAL A 327 12.93 -4.24 17.57
N ASN A 328 12.67 -5.02 16.50
CA ASN A 328 12.58 -6.48 16.52
C ASN A 328 13.28 -7.02 15.27
N ASP A 329 14.05 -8.07 15.40
CA ASP A 329 14.78 -8.72 14.30
C ASP A 329 14.74 -10.25 14.35
N SER A 330 13.81 -10.81 15.10
CA SER A 330 13.64 -12.25 15.25
C SER A 330 12.18 -12.66 15.07
N PRO A 331 11.90 -13.76 14.33
CA PRO A 331 10.55 -14.33 14.22
C PRO A 331 9.88 -14.60 15.56
N ALA A 332 10.67 -14.87 16.64
CA ALA A 332 10.14 -15.07 17.98
C ALA A 332 9.44 -13.81 18.55
N GLN A 333 9.88 -12.63 18.13
CA GLN A 333 9.37 -11.34 18.62
C GLN A 333 8.15 -10.84 17.84
N TYR A 334 7.83 -11.47 16.71
CA TYR A 334 6.70 -11.08 15.89
C TYR A 334 5.38 -11.18 16.66
N GLY A 335 4.57 -10.12 16.59
CA GLY A 335 3.26 -10.02 17.23
C GLY A 335 3.29 -9.65 18.73
N LEU A 336 4.46 -9.37 19.35
CA LEU A 336 4.55 -9.15 20.79
C LEU A 336 4.58 -7.68 21.22
N ARG A 337 5.09 -6.78 20.38
CA ARG A 337 5.42 -5.39 20.75
C ARG A 337 4.21 -4.58 21.22
N ARG A 338 3.11 -4.63 20.49
CA ARG A 338 1.91 -3.84 20.79
C ARG A 338 0.71 -4.70 21.20
N ARG A 339 0.91 -5.98 21.46
CA ARG A 339 -0.16 -6.90 21.88
C ARG A 339 -0.95 -6.36 23.08
N HIS A 340 -0.28 -5.68 24.02
CA HIS A 340 -0.91 -5.05 25.18
C HIS A 340 -1.85 -3.88 24.83
N LYS A 341 -1.81 -3.37 23.60
CA LYS A 341 -2.71 -2.31 23.09
C LYS A 341 -3.93 -2.86 22.37
N ILE A 342 -3.99 -4.17 22.14
CA ILE A 342 -5.14 -4.82 21.51
C ILE A 342 -6.29 -4.88 22.51
N PRO A 343 -7.50 -4.44 22.15
CA PRO A 343 -8.68 -4.59 22.98
C PRO A 343 -8.90 -6.06 23.41
N ALA A 344 -9.34 -6.28 24.64
CA ALA A 344 -9.50 -7.64 25.17
C ALA A 344 -10.44 -8.51 24.34
N GLU A 345 -11.49 -7.91 23.79
CA GLU A 345 -12.46 -8.55 22.91
C GLU A 345 -11.90 -8.96 21.55
N ASP A 346 -10.76 -8.37 21.14
CA ASP A 346 -10.12 -8.62 19.85
C ASP A 346 -8.89 -9.54 19.96
N LEU A 347 -8.42 -9.85 21.20
CA LEU A 347 -7.17 -10.56 21.44
C LEU A 347 -7.15 -11.98 20.84
N GLU A 348 -8.24 -12.73 20.93
CA GLU A 348 -8.31 -14.09 20.40
C GLU A 348 -8.14 -14.09 18.88
N GLU A 349 -8.82 -13.19 18.17
CA GLU A 349 -8.71 -13.09 16.71
C GLU A 349 -7.32 -12.57 16.31
N PHE A 350 -6.78 -11.59 17.05
CA PHE A 350 -5.42 -11.10 16.82
C PHE A 350 -4.37 -12.21 16.98
N ASP A 351 -4.43 -12.94 18.10
CA ASP A 351 -3.48 -14.03 18.38
C ASP A 351 -3.58 -15.15 17.33
N ALA A 352 -4.78 -15.47 16.85
CA ALA A 352 -4.99 -16.47 15.80
C ALA A 352 -4.38 -16.01 14.45
N ASP A 353 -4.55 -14.74 14.07
CA ASP A 353 -3.94 -14.19 12.87
C ASP A 353 -2.40 -14.14 12.98
N ILE A 354 -1.87 -13.66 14.12
CA ILE A 354 -0.42 -13.67 14.35
C ILE A 354 0.14 -15.09 14.28
N ALA A 355 -0.52 -16.06 14.91
CA ALA A 355 -0.08 -17.46 14.88
C ALA A 355 -0.05 -18.02 13.44
N ARG A 356 -1.05 -17.70 12.62
CA ARG A 356 -1.12 -18.13 11.22
C ARG A 356 0.08 -17.65 10.41
N PHE A 357 0.46 -16.37 10.52
CA PHE A 357 1.60 -15.82 9.78
C PHE A 357 2.93 -16.24 10.40
N LYS A 358 3.00 -16.37 11.73
CA LYS A 358 4.20 -16.78 12.45
C LYS A 358 4.64 -18.21 12.13
N ALA A 359 3.70 -19.11 11.84
CA ALA A 359 3.99 -20.52 11.60
C ALA A 359 4.97 -20.75 10.42
N GLY A 360 4.96 -19.87 9.42
CA GLY A 360 5.89 -19.93 8.28
C GLY A 360 6.99 -18.88 8.30
N LEU A 361 7.06 -18.04 9.34
CA LEU A 361 7.97 -16.90 9.35
C LEU A 361 9.41 -17.34 9.62
N THR A 362 10.29 -17.21 8.62
CA THR A 362 11.70 -17.59 8.69
C THR A 362 12.61 -16.41 8.94
N GLU A 363 12.25 -15.22 8.45
CA GLU A 363 12.95 -13.96 8.71
C GLU A 363 11.95 -12.87 9.07
N TYR A 364 12.35 -12.02 10.00
CA TYR A 364 11.57 -10.88 10.46
C TYR A 364 12.47 -9.72 10.82
N TYR A 365 12.05 -8.53 10.41
CA TYR A 365 12.65 -7.26 10.83
C TYR A 365 11.55 -6.23 11.04
N LEU A 366 11.69 -5.41 12.06
CA LEU A 366 10.89 -4.22 12.31
C LEU A 366 11.80 -3.09 12.76
N GLY A 367 11.75 -1.98 12.05
CA GLY A 367 12.43 -0.73 12.38
C GLY A 367 11.49 0.46 12.30
N LEU A 368 11.80 1.53 13.04
CA LEU A 368 10.98 2.75 13.06
C LEU A 368 11.54 3.85 12.15
N GLY A 369 12.75 3.68 11.62
CA GLY A 369 13.40 4.69 10.80
C GLY A 369 12.60 5.00 9.54
N ALA A 370 12.40 6.30 9.26
CA ALA A 370 11.86 6.78 8.00
C ALA A 370 13.00 7.02 6.99
N GLY A 371 12.73 6.76 5.72
CA GLY A 371 13.72 6.93 4.67
C GLY A 371 13.16 6.70 3.29
N HIS A 372 14.05 6.55 2.34
CA HIS A 372 13.72 6.13 0.98
C HIS A 372 14.40 4.81 0.66
N TYR A 373 13.93 4.17 -0.38
CA TYR A 373 14.40 2.85 -0.74
C TYR A 373 14.77 2.78 -2.22
N ARG A 374 15.67 1.88 -2.53
CA ARG A 374 15.98 1.49 -3.89
C ARG A 374 15.78 -0.01 -4.02
N LEU A 375 14.85 -0.41 -4.88
CA LEU A 375 14.63 -1.79 -5.26
C LEU A 375 15.51 -2.09 -6.49
N GLU A 376 16.33 -3.11 -6.41
CA GLU A 376 17.20 -3.61 -7.48
C GLU A 376 16.68 -4.99 -7.90
N VAL A 377 16.33 -5.15 -9.15
CA VAL A 377 15.78 -6.37 -9.73
C VAL A 377 16.75 -6.90 -10.77
N SER A 378 17.14 -8.16 -10.66
CA SER A 378 17.98 -8.87 -11.63
C SER A 378 17.47 -10.27 -11.87
N ASP A 379 18.11 -11.05 -12.73
CA ASP A 379 17.68 -12.42 -13.06
C ASP A 379 17.74 -13.37 -11.86
N ASP A 380 18.64 -13.12 -10.94
CA ASP A 380 18.96 -14.01 -9.83
C ASP A 380 18.49 -13.49 -8.47
N ARG A 381 18.17 -12.20 -8.36
CA ARG A 381 17.83 -11.60 -7.07
C ARG A 381 17.03 -10.30 -7.16
N VAL A 382 16.33 -10.03 -6.06
CA VAL A 382 15.61 -8.78 -5.80
C VAL A 382 16.06 -8.24 -4.45
N LEU A 383 16.70 -7.07 -4.44
CA LEU A 383 17.22 -6.43 -3.25
C LEU A 383 16.55 -5.08 -3.01
N ALA A 384 16.16 -4.80 -1.77
CA ALA A 384 15.71 -3.47 -1.38
C ALA A 384 16.73 -2.84 -0.43
N ARG A 385 17.33 -1.72 -0.83
CA ARG A 385 18.26 -0.94 -0.02
C ARG A 385 17.52 0.18 0.68
N PHE A 386 17.64 0.25 1.98
CA PHE A 386 17.07 1.30 2.82
C PHE A 386 18.09 2.39 3.09
N TYR A 387 17.73 3.62 2.82
CA TYR A 387 18.49 4.84 3.04
C TYR A 387 17.76 5.69 4.08
N PRO A 388 18.26 5.83 5.32
CA PRO A 388 17.57 6.57 6.37
C PRO A 388 17.56 8.08 6.08
N GLY A 389 16.39 8.69 6.17
CA GLY A 389 16.20 10.12 5.88
C GLY A 389 16.71 10.52 4.51
N ALA A 390 17.62 11.48 4.46
CA ALA A 390 18.27 11.97 3.23
C ALA A 390 19.66 11.35 3.00
N ALA A 391 19.96 10.20 3.59
CA ALA A 391 21.23 9.51 3.39
C ALA A 391 21.39 9.05 1.93
N THR A 392 22.64 9.06 1.46
CA THR A 392 23.03 8.56 0.13
C THR A 392 23.69 7.18 0.19
N GLU A 393 24.00 6.72 1.41
CA GLU A 393 24.53 5.38 1.65
C GLU A 393 23.44 4.53 2.34
N PRO A 394 23.25 3.27 1.91
CA PRO A 394 22.24 2.41 2.49
C PRO A 394 22.66 1.94 3.89
N ALA A 395 21.76 2.07 4.85
CA ALA A 395 21.97 1.54 6.20
C ALA A 395 21.61 0.05 6.31
N ARG A 396 20.76 -0.45 5.40
CA ARG A 396 20.32 -1.85 5.38
C ARG A 396 19.95 -2.31 3.98
N THR A 397 20.14 -3.59 3.74
CA THR A 397 19.66 -4.26 2.53
C THR A 397 18.76 -5.44 2.93
N PHE A 398 17.57 -5.51 2.35
CA PHE A 398 16.65 -6.63 2.46
C PHE A 398 16.74 -7.46 1.18
N ASP A 399 16.95 -8.75 1.33
CA ASP A 399 16.87 -9.68 0.20
C ASP A 399 15.41 -10.14 0.04
N LEU A 400 14.75 -9.66 -1.01
CA LEU A 400 13.37 -10.02 -1.34
C LEU A 400 13.28 -11.19 -2.29
N THR A 401 14.42 -11.77 -2.71
CA THR A 401 14.46 -12.84 -3.68
C THR A 401 13.58 -14.00 -3.21
N PRO A 402 12.61 -14.44 -4.01
CA PRO A 402 11.82 -15.60 -3.66
C PRO A 402 12.73 -16.83 -3.49
N GLY A 403 12.54 -17.58 -2.41
CA GLY A 403 13.24 -18.85 -2.21
C GLY A 403 13.05 -19.76 -3.44
N LYS A 404 14.02 -20.57 -3.79
CA LYS A 404 13.86 -21.56 -4.86
C LYS A 404 12.69 -22.47 -4.51
N ALA A 405 11.76 -22.64 -5.46
CA ALA A 405 10.65 -23.56 -5.26
C ALA A 405 11.17 -24.90 -4.77
N ALA A 406 10.70 -25.40 -3.65
CA ALA A 406 10.89 -26.80 -3.33
C ALA A 406 10.35 -27.59 -4.53
N PRO A 407 11.08 -28.61 -5.01
CA PRO A 407 10.60 -29.41 -6.12
C PRO A 407 9.20 -29.90 -5.75
N ALA A 408 8.23 -29.66 -6.66
CA ALA A 408 6.86 -30.09 -6.46
C ALA A 408 6.90 -31.57 -6.08
N ASN A 409 6.48 -31.87 -4.86
CA ASN A 409 6.36 -33.25 -4.43
C ASN A 409 5.19 -33.85 -5.23
N PRO A 410 5.40 -34.80 -6.16
CA PRO A 410 4.35 -35.29 -7.03
C PRO A 410 3.43 -36.31 -6.35
N GLN A 411 3.23 -36.18 -5.05
CA GLN A 411 2.36 -37.08 -4.30
C GLN A 411 1.47 -36.26 -3.33
N PHE A 412 0.33 -35.79 -3.87
CA PHE A 412 -0.97 -35.81 -3.13
C PHE A 412 -2.08 -35.76 -4.15
#